data_a17ae55a8e69295af52f396a9685b9ba
#
_entry.id   a17ae55a8e69295af52f396a9685b9ba
#
_cell.length_a   1.000
_cell.length_b   1.000
_cell.length_c   1.000
_cell.angle_alpha   90.00
_cell.angle_beta   90.00
_cell.angle_gamma   90.00
#
_symmetry.space_group_name_H-M   'P 1'
#
loop_
_entity.id
_entity.type
_entity.pdbx_description
1 polymer ?
#
loop_
_entity_poly.entity_id
_entity_poly.type
_entity_poly.pdbx_seq_one_letter_code
_entity_poly.pdbx_strand_id
1 'polypeptide(L)'
;MQSFDATPQLLAALLDGMEAGLCALDRDGVITHWNSEAARILGWTAEEAVGRRGFAGWAARTADADEVRERLLGAMAADGRQVHEFALLTKDGRRVLVRTQSAAVHGSDGRPAGVYCAFSEVHAQIDLERSIALSEALFDDAPCGVVLVDADLRPVVVNAYAARALRTSRDAPLGRPLGDFLDQGVEELESALQHVLAEGAPPAPSELWVGLRTDGGTRCCWRSGFVRLGSPLGEEPVPLGVGWLFHDVTDTKVAEQEAARLRFRSNQLHRAALAVAECEEPLEAATCYVDFSLAGFAEHALLDVLAPDGARLVRAAATPSGGAGPCLPVSGGIPVRYGEGHPALQAVARTGSVRAGFGAAAAEPASRAQVDSWAAARRWPDGTVHGLCAVLRSRGRTLGVLTFLRGAGRRPFDRADAAFAEDVALRVAACLDLAPRA
;
A
#
# COMPACT_ATOMS: atom_id res chain seq x y z
N MET A 1 66.08 7.64 18.64
CA MET A 1 64.79 7.21 19.19
C MET A 1 64.62 7.97 20.51
N GLN A 2 64.00 9.19 20.44
CA GLN A 2 63.77 10.03 21.62
C GLN A 2 62.65 9.37 22.41
N SER A 3 62.93 8.99 23.65
CA SER A 3 61.98 8.56 24.64
C SER A 3 61.07 9.76 24.93
N PHE A 4 59.81 9.67 24.60
CA PHE A 4 58.77 10.59 25.05
C PHE A 4 58.57 10.33 26.54
N ASP A 5 59.25 11.11 27.39
CA ASP A 5 58.88 11.22 28.80
C ASP A 5 57.51 11.88 28.88
N ALA A 6 56.48 11.05 29.04
CA ALA A 6 55.12 11.52 29.24
C ALA A 6 55.08 12.29 30.57
N THR A 7 55.10 13.62 30.50
CA THR A 7 54.96 14.49 31.67
C THR A 7 53.60 14.18 32.36
N PRO A 8 53.51 14.19 33.67
CA PRO A 8 52.26 13.98 34.41
C PRO A 8 51.10 14.82 33.92
N GLN A 9 51.37 16.00 33.36
CA GLN A 9 50.41 16.90 32.74
C GLN A 9 49.82 16.35 31.41
N LEU A 10 50.63 15.66 30.59
CA LEU A 10 50.12 15.04 29.35
C LEU A 10 49.24 13.84 29.65
N LEU A 11 49.58 13.04 30.66
CA LEU A 11 48.76 11.92 31.12
C LEU A 11 47.43 12.39 31.69
N ALA A 12 47.41 13.45 32.48
CA ALA A 12 46.18 14.06 32.99
C ALA A 12 45.30 14.58 31.86
N ALA A 13 45.87 15.29 30.86
CA ALA A 13 45.14 15.78 29.73
C ALA A 13 44.54 14.63 28.83
N LEU A 14 45.27 13.51 28.69
CA LEU A 14 44.79 12.34 28.00
C LEU A 14 43.60 11.68 28.73
N LEU A 15 43.69 11.57 30.07
CA LEU A 15 42.59 11.02 30.88
C LEU A 15 41.36 11.92 30.88
N ASP A 16 41.55 13.25 30.84
CA ASP A 16 40.45 14.21 30.75
C ASP A 16 39.82 14.30 29.34
N GLY A 17 40.53 13.92 28.29
CA GLY A 17 40.03 13.85 26.94
C GLY A 17 39.26 12.58 26.60
N MET A 18 39.10 11.65 27.54
CA MET A 18 38.33 10.41 27.31
C MET A 18 36.84 10.62 27.51
N GLU A 19 36.02 10.04 26.63
CA GLU A 19 34.54 10.08 26.71
C GLU A 19 33.96 9.12 27.77
N ALA A 20 34.79 8.56 28.64
CA ALA A 20 34.40 7.69 29.74
C ALA A 20 34.81 8.31 31.07
N GLY A 21 33.95 8.25 32.07
CA GLY A 21 34.30 8.59 33.44
C GLY A 21 35.39 7.64 33.95
N LEU A 22 36.50 8.21 34.44
CA LEU A 22 37.59 7.42 34.97
C LEU A 22 37.79 7.73 36.45
N CYS A 23 37.91 6.68 37.26
CA CYS A 23 38.41 6.78 38.62
C CYS A 23 39.44 5.69 38.89
N ALA A 24 40.38 5.96 39.78
CA ALA A 24 41.29 4.96 40.29
C ALA A 24 41.20 4.92 41.81
N LEU A 25 41.32 3.70 42.37
CA LEU A 25 41.31 3.42 43.80
C LEU A 25 42.62 2.75 44.15
N ASP A 26 43.18 3.08 45.32
CA ASP A 26 44.31 2.37 45.88
C ASP A 26 43.90 1.03 46.53
N ARG A 27 44.84 0.32 47.15
CA ARG A 27 44.60 -0.97 47.84
C ARG A 27 43.60 -0.90 48.98
N ASP A 28 43.47 0.26 49.59
CA ASP A 28 42.56 0.52 50.71
C ASP A 28 41.18 1.00 50.23
N GLY A 29 41.02 1.14 48.90
CA GLY A 29 39.80 1.60 48.26
C GLY A 29 39.60 3.12 48.33
N VAL A 30 40.68 3.87 48.53
CA VAL A 30 40.64 5.34 48.49
C VAL A 30 40.78 5.81 47.06
N ILE A 31 39.94 6.74 46.66
CA ILE A 31 39.95 7.32 45.31
C ILE A 31 41.21 8.20 45.17
N THR A 32 42.03 7.86 44.17
CA THR A 32 43.28 8.57 43.88
C THR A 32 43.21 9.42 42.64
N HIS A 33 42.34 9.08 41.71
CA HIS A 33 42.15 9.81 40.44
C HIS A 33 40.68 9.89 40.10
N TRP A 34 40.29 11.02 39.46
CA TRP A 34 38.94 11.32 39.05
C TRP A 34 39.01 12.30 37.88
N ASN A 35 38.56 11.89 36.68
CA ASN A 35 38.63 12.73 35.48
C ASN A 35 37.43 13.66 35.33
N SER A 36 37.50 14.56 34.37
CA SER A 36 36.46 15.54 34.06
C SER A 36 35.16 14.88 33.68
N GLU A 37 35.18 13.75 32.93
CA GLU A 37 33.99 13.03 32.52
C GLU A 37 33.29 12.32 33.68
N ALA A 38 34.03 11.78 34.64
CA ALA A 38 33.47 11.27 35.89
C ALA A 38 32.75 12.39 36.68
N ALA A 39 33.35 13.58 36.69
CA ALA A 39 32.73 14.75 37.31
C ALA A 39 31.45 15.18 36.56
N ARG A 40 31.43 15.10 35.23
CA ARG A 40 30.25 15.40 34.41
C ARG A 40 29.11 14.41 34.64
N ILE A 41 29.41 13.12 34.69
CA ILE A 41 28.40 12.06 34.86
C ILE A 41 27.78 12.10 36.26
N LEU A 42 28.63 12.24 37.31
CA LEU A 42 28.19 12.11 38.70
C LEU A 42 27.99 13.44 39.42
N GLY A 43 28.44 14.56 38.84
CA GLY A 43 28.31 15.89 39.42
C GLY A 43 29.31 16.20 40.58
N TRP A 44 30.19 15.27 40.92
CA TRP A 44 31.22 15.45 41.95
C TRP A 44 32.54 15.83 41.30
N THR A 45 33.15 16.91 41.75
CA THR A 45 34.45 17.34 41.23
C THR A 45 35.59 16.44 41.73
N ALA A 46 36.75 16.47 41.04
CA ALA A 46 37.93 15.74 41.48
C ALA A 46 38.37 16.10 42.92
N GLU A 47 38.28 17.39 43.28
CA GLU A 47 38.60 17.86 44.62
C GLU A 47 37.68 17.29 45.69
N GLU A 48 36.43 17.01 45.33
CA GLU A 48 35.43 16.44 46.24
C GLU A 48 35.52 14.90 46.31
N ALA A 49 35.96 14.25 45.24
CA ALA A 49 35.96 12.78 45.10
C ALA A 49 37.29 12.15 45.55
N VAL A 50 38.44 12.75 45.21
CA VAL A 50 39.76 12.23 45.55
C VAL A 50 39.97 12.28 47.06
N GLY A 51 40.53 11.21 47.62
CA GLY A 51 40.72 11.03 49.06
C GLY A 51 39.52 10.40 49.78
N ARG A 52 38.35 10.26 49.14
CA ARG A 52 37.22 9.52 49.72
C ARG A 52 37.46 8.01 49.62
N ARG A 53 36.90 7.27 50.58
CA ARG A 53 36.98 5.83 50.60
C ARG A 53 35.74 5.23 49.94
N GLY A 54 35.93 4.66 48.75
CA GLY A 54 34.86 4.08 47.95
C GLY A 54 33.74 5.06 47.58
N PHE A 55 32.56 4.54 47.28
CA PHE A 55 31.40 5.32 46.85
C PHE A 55 30.29 5.41 47.91
N ALA A 56 30.48 4.76 49.07
CA ALA A 56 29.46 4.67 50.13
C ALA A 56 29.03 6.02 50.69
N GLY A 57 27.72 6.26 50.73
CA GLY A 57 27.12 7.42 51.37
C GLY A 57 27.20 8.74 50.59
N TRP A 58 27.81 8.74 49.40
CA TRP A 58 27.88 9.93 48.56
C TRP A 58 27.59 9.63 47.06
N ALA A 59 28.25 8.63 46.44
CA ALA A 59 28.05 8.25 45.08
C ALA A 59 27.39 6.84 44.90
N ALA A 60 27.10 6.15 45.99
CA ALA A 60 26.29 4.95 46.03
C ALA A 60 25.41 4.94 47.28
N ARG A 61 24.23 4.33 47.19
CA ARG A 61 23.37 4.12 48.36
C ARG A 61 24.09 3.21 49.35
N THR A 62 23.90 3.43 50.64
CA THR A 62 24.52 2.62 51.66
C THR A 62 24.25 1.12 51.51
N ALA A 63 23.04 0.76 51.06
CA ALA A 63 22.68 -0.63 50.80
C ALA A 63 23.42 -1.28 49.61
N ASP A 64 23.81 -0.49 48.61
CA ASP A 64 24.47 -0.96 47.39
C ASP A 64 26.04 -0.79 47.49
N ALA A 65 26.51 -0.07 48.48
CA ALA A 65 27.89 0.38 48.58
C ALA A 65 28.89 -0.77 48.77
N ASP A 66 28.53 -1.76 49.58
CA ASP A 66 29.37 -2.94 49.82
C ASP A 66 29.51 -3.79 48.57
N GLU A 67 28.46 -3.98 47.82
CA GLU A 67 28.45 -4.71 46.54
C GLU A 67 29.33 -3.98 45.51
N VAL A 68 29.16 -2.67 45.35
CA VAL A 68 29.97 -1.83 44.45
C VAL A 68 31.44 -1.92 44.80
N ARG A 69 31.78 -1.81 46.10
CA ARG A 69 33.14 -1.90 46.59
C ARG A 69 33.75 -3.25 46.33
N GLU A 70 33.04 -4.34 46.66
CA GLU A 70 33.49 -5.70 46.49
C GLU A 70 33.77 -6.03 45.03
N ARG A 71 32.90 -5.63 44.13
CA ARG A 71 33.07 -5.81 42.70
C ARG A 71 34.23 -5.02 42.11
N LEU A 72 34.40 -3.76 42.52
CA LEU A 72 35.53 -2.93 42.07
C LEU A 72 36.87 -3.43 42.59
N LEU A 73 36.99 -3.68 43.91
CA LEU A 73 38.24 -4.14 44.53
C LEU A 73 38.52 -5.60 44.16
N GLY A 74 37.50 -6.41 43.89
CA GLY A 74 37.67 -7.76 43.38
C GLY A 74 38.43 -7.85 42.07
N ALA A 75 38.43 -6.79 41.26
CA ALA A 75 39.24 -6.69 40.05
C ALA A 75 40.76 -6.73 40.30
N MET A 76 41.25 -6.48 41.56
CA MET A 76 42.66 -6.64 41.90
C MET A 76 43.11 -8.12 41.92
N ALA A 77 42.18 -9.04 42.20
CA ALA A 77 42.44 -10.48 42.29
C ALA A 77 42.07 -11.21 41.03
N ALA A 78 41.43 -10.55 40.06
CA ALA A 78 40.94 -11.15 38.83
C ALA A 78 41.92 -10.92 37.68
N ASP A 79 42.09 -11.92 36.83
CA ASP A 79 42.82 -11.79 35.57
C ASP A 79 42.01 -11.02 34.53
N GLY A 80 42.59 -9.93 33.98
CA GLY A 80 41.98 -9.13 32.93
C GLY A 80 40.94 -8.11 33.40
N ARG A 81 40.15 -7.63 32.45
CA ARG A 81 39.11 -6.60 32.70
C ARG A 81 37.84 -7.24 33.20
N GLN A 82 37.29 -6.68 34.25
CA GLN A 82 35.97 -7.05 34.77
C GLN A 82 34.92 -6.03 34.34
N VAL A 83 33.78 -6.49 33.87
CA VAL A 83 32.66 -5.63 33.43
C VAL A 83 31.49 -5.82 34.38
N HIS A 84 31.01 -4.72 34.95
CA HIS A 84 29.87 -4.73 35.86
C HIS A 84 28.92 -3.57 35.54
N GLU A 85 27.65 -3.75 35.86
CA GLU A 85 26.66 -2.68 35.82
C GLU A 85 26.13 -2.45 37.23
N PHE A 86 26.10 -1.22 37.65
CA PHE A 86 25.50 -0.82 38.94
C PHE A 86 25.04 0.63 38.91
N ALA A 87 24.15 0.95 39.83
CA ALA A 87 23.61 2.29 39.94
C ALA A 87 24.43 3.14 40.90
N LEU A 88 24.91 4.27 40.41
CA LEU A 88 25.55 5.32 41.22
C LEU A 88 24.56 6.47 41.48
N LEU A 89 24.91 7.31 42.49
CA LEU A 89 24.17 8.53 42.80
C LEU A 89 24.96 9.74 42.33
N THR A 90 24.27 10.62 41.64
CA THR A 90 24.80 11.95 41.33
C THR A 90 24.75 12.86 42.57
N LYS A 91 25.46 13.97 42.53
CA LYS A 91 25.52 14.94 43.64
C LYS A 91 24.15 15.54 43.97
N ASP A 92 23.27 15.66 43.00
CA ASP A 92 21.88 16.09 43.17
C ASP A 92 20.93 14.96 43.63
N GLY A 93 21.47 13.77 43.91
CA GLY A 93 20.71 12.62 44.42
C GLY A 93 19.99 11.80 43.38
N ARG A 94 20.18 12.07 42.10
CA ARG A 94 19.64 11.28 40.99
C ARG A 94 20.38 9.95 40.87
N ARG A 95 19.67 8.88 40.53
CA ARG A 95 20.25 7.56 40.29
C ARG A 95 20.64 7.41 38.84
N VAL A 96 21.91 7.07 38.57
CA VAL A 96 22.45 6.83 37.23
C VAL A 96 22.94 5.39 37.14
N LEU A 97 22.48 4.65 36.16
CA LEU A 97 22.99 3.32 35.86
C LEU A 97 24.27 3.47 35.03
N VAL A 98 25.36 2.89 35.50
CA VAL A 98 26.64 2.92 34.79
C VAL A 98 27.11 1.50 34.48
N ARG A 99 27.71 1.35 33.30
CA ARG A 99 28.49 0.18 32.93
C ARG A 99 29.93 0.49 33.20
N THR A 100 30.58 -0.34 34.01
CA THR A 100 31.96 -0.16 34.43
C THR A 100 32.86 -1.23 33.85
N GLN A 101 34.09 -0.82 33.52
CA GLN A 101 35.20 -1.72 33.21
C GLN A 101 36.29 -1.44 34.20
N SER A 102 36.62 -2.43 35.02
CA SER A 102 37.67 -2.31 36.06
C SER A 102 38.78 -3.32 35.85
N ALA A 103 40.02 -2.95 36.15
CA ALA A 103 41.15 -3.86 36.15
C ALA A 103 42.23 -3.38 37.17
N ALA A 104 43.06 -4.33 37.59
CA ALA A 104 44.15 -4.06 38.48
C ALA A 104 45.19 -3.12 37.86
N VAL A 105 45.69 -2.19 38.67
CA VAL A 105 46.89 -1.39 38.38
C VAL A 105 48.05 -2.02 39.17
N HIS A 106 49.12 -2.37 38.49
CA HIS A 106 50.28 -2.99 39.11
C HIS A 106 51.38 -1.95 39.40
N GLY A 107 51.95 -2.03 40.56
CA GLY A 107 53.11 -1.22 40.92
C GLY A 107 54.39 -1.69 40.23
N SER A 108 55.48 -0.95 40.43
CA SER A 108 56.82 -1.31 39.91
C SER A 108 57.37 -2.64 40.45
N ASP A 109 56.80 -3.14 41.53
CA ASP A 109 57.07 -4.45 42.11
C ASP A 109 56.26 -5.60 41.55
N GLY A 110 55.43 -5.32 40.53
CA GLY A 110 54.53 -6.29 39.89
C GLY A 110 53.32 -6.70 40.74
N ARG A 111 53.13 -6.12 41.94
CA ARG A 111 51.98 -6.40 42.80
C ARG A 111 50.85 -5.44 42.51
N PRO A 112 49.57 -5.86 42.64
CA PRO A 112 48.46 -4.95 42.51
C PRO A 112 48.57 -3.75 43.43
N ALA A 113 48.61 -2.54 42.89
CA ALA A 113 48.73 -1.28 43.63
C ALA A 113 47.35 -0.59 43.82
N GLY A 114 46.36 -1.05 43.04
CA GLY A 114 45.00 -0.50 43.08
C GLY A 114 44.18 -0.97 41.91
N VAL A 115 43.07 -0.31 41.66
CA VAL A 115 42.13 -0.60 40.57
C VAL A 115 41.84 0.68 39.79
N TYR A 116 41.86 0.63 38.47
CA TYR A 116 41.20 1.65 37.68
C TYR A 116 39.80 1.19 37.30
N CYS A 117 38.89 2.12 37.20
CA CYS A 117 37.52 1.89 36.75
C CYS A 117 37.15 2.95 35.71
N ALA A 118 36.87 2.50 34.52
CA ALA A 118 36.25 3.30 33.48
C ALA A 118 34.73 3.02 33.46
N PHE A 119 33.91 4.04 33.42
CA PHE A 119 32.46 3.88 33.43
C PHE A 119 31.79 4.86 32.49
N SER A 120 30.67 4.41 31.88
CA SER A 120 29.81 5.22 31.05
C SER A 120 28.35 5.08 31.50
N GLU A 121 27.59 6.11 31.25
CA GLU A 121 26.16 6.10 31.55
C GLU A 121 25.45 5.14 30.61
N VAL A 122 24.77 4.13 31.17
CA VAL A 122 24.07 3.10 30.36
C VAL A 122 22.80 3.65 29.71
N HIS A 123 22.18 4.67 30.29
CA HIS A 123 20.96 5.27 29.77
C HIS A 123 21.16 5.85 28.38
N ALA A 124 22.27 6.53 28.12
CA ALA A 124 22.53 7.10 26.79
C ALA A 124 22.66 6.01 25.71
N GLN A 125 23.33 4.91 26.04
CA GLN A 125 23.45 3.78 25.09
C GLN A 125 22.13 3.02 24.91
N ILE A 126 21.40 2.77 26.01
CA ILE A 126 20.07 2.13 25.92
C ILE A 126 19.08 3.01 25.15
N ASP A 127 19.10 4.32 25.35
CA ASP A 127 18.23 5.26 24.63
C ASP A 127 18.58 5.33 23.14
N LEU A 128 19.87 5.26 22.79
CA LEU A 128 20.31 5.15 21.40
C LEU A 128 19.87 3.82 20.78
N GLU A 129 20.14 2.69 21.45
CA GLU A 129 19.72 1.36 21.00
C GLU A 129 18.19 1.27 20.86
N ARG A 130 17.44 1.83 21.81
CA ARG A 130 15.98 1.92 21.75
C ARG A 130 15.51 2.81 20.60
N SER A 131 16.17 3.93 20.36
CA SER A 131 15.87 4.84 19.26
C SER A 131 16.11 4.17 17.90
N ILE A 132 17.23 3.46 17.77
CA ILE A 132 17.54 2.67 16.55
C ILE A 132 16.50 1.56 16.34
N ALA A 133 16.25 0.76 17.37
CA ALA A 133 15.27 -0.34 17.30
C ALA A 133 13.85 0.16 16.99
N LEU A 134 13.46 1.30 17.60
CA LEU A 134 12.18 1.94 17.32
C LEU A 134 12.12 2.44 15.87
N SER A 135 13.20 3.05 15.38
CA SER A 135 13.26 3.55 14.00
C SER A 135 13.18 2.40 12.98
N GLU A 136 13.89 1.30 13.23
CA GLU A 136 13.84 0.09 12.42
C GLU A 136 12.44 -0.54 12.44
N ALA A 137 11.84 -0.68 13.63
CA ALA A 137 10.50 -1.22 13.78
C ALA A 137 9.44 -0.34 13.09
N LEU A 138 9.51 0.98 13.29
CA LEU A 138 8.59 1.92 12.63
C LEU A 138 8.74 1.89 11.11
N PHE A 139 9.94 1.69 10.59
CA PHE A 139 10.18 1.60 9.16
C PHE A 139 9.72 0.26 8.58
N ASP A 140 10.10 -0.85 9.20
CA ASP A 140 9.86 -2.20 8.68
C ASP A 140 8.45 -2.71 8.92
N ASP A 141 7.88 -2.42 10.09
CA ASP A 141 6.53 -2.83 10.48
C ASP A 141 5.48 -1.76 10.10
N ALA A 142 5.89 -0.69 9.41
CA ALA A 142 4.96 0.33 8.95
C ALA A 142 3.83 -0.31 8.11
N PRO A 143 2.56 0.07 8.36
CA PRO A 143 1.41 -0.45 7.60
C PRO A 143 1.32 0.16 6.19
N CYS A 144 2.37 0.84 5.74
CA CYS A 144 2.47 1.49 4.43
C CYS A 144 3.83 1.21 3.79
N GLY A 145 3.87 1.31 2.47
CA GLY A 145 5.12 1.31 1.73
C GLY A 145 5.90 2.58 2.01
N VAL A 146 7.17 2.42 2.35
CA VAL A 146 8.11 3.53 2.50
C VAL A 146 9.31 3.25 1.61
N VAL A 147 9.55 4.17 0.69
CA VAL A 147 10.70 4.15 -0.23
C VAL A 147 11.41 5.49 -0.11
N LEU A 148 12.69 5.48 0.20
CA LEU A 148 13.52 6.67 0.11
C LEU A 148 14.20 6.67 -1.25
N VAL A 149 14.05 7.75 -2.00
CA VAL A 149 14.72 7.96 -3.28
C VAL A 149 15.74 9.09 -3.15
N ASP A 150 16.86 8.94 -3.85
CA ASP A 150 17.90 9.97 -3.94
C ASP A 150 17.52 11.11 -4.93
N ALA A 151 18.47 11.99 -5.19
CA ALA A 151 18.30 13.12 -6.12
C ALA A 151 18.10 12.66 -7.58
N ASP A 152 18.57 11.46 -7.94
CA ASP A 152 18.40 10.84 -9.26
C ASP A 152 17.13 9.98 -9.34
N LEU A 153 16.23 10.09 -8.36
CA LEU A 153 14.98 9.34 -8.23
C LEU A 153 15.18 7.81 -8.15
N ARG A 154 16.31 7.38 -7.63
CA ARG A 154 16.59 5.95 -7.45
C ARG A 154 16.32 5.54 -6.01
N PRO A 155 15.62 4.44 -5.77
CA PRO A 155 15.42 3.90 -4.43
C PRO A 155 16.76 3.60 -3.75
N VAL A 156 16.96 4.14 -2.54
CA VAL A 156 18.11 3.89 -1.69
C VAL A 156 17.73 3.09 -0.45
N VAL A 157 16.47 3.16 -0.02
CA VAL A 157 15.93 2.37 1.09
C VAL A 157 14.51 1.96 0.75
N VAL A 158 14.15 0.70 1.04
CA VAL A 158 12.82 0.14 0.78
C VAL A 158 12.41 -0.70 1.98
N ASN A 159 11.24 -0.40 2.59
CA ASN A 159 10.74 -1.20 3.71
C ASN A 159 10.08 -2.50 3.25
N ALA A 160 9.76 -3.37 4.21
CA ALA A 160 9.16 -4.67 3.94
C ALA A 160 7.81 -4.58 3.23
N TYR A 161 6.98 -3.59 3.54
CA TYR A 161 5.69 -3.38 2.87
C TYR A 161 5.91 -2.99 1.40
N ALA A 162 6.77 -2.02 1.11
CA ALA A 162 7.03 -1.57 -0.25
C ALA A 162 7.61 -2.69 -1.12
N ALA A 163 8.54 -3.50 -0.58
CA ALA A 163 9.08 -4.66 -1.28
C ALA A 163 7.98 -5.67 -1.67
N ARG A 164 7.07 -5.98 -0.73
CA ARG A 164 5.91 -6.84 -1.01
C ARG A 164 4.96 -6.23 -2.05
N ALA A 165 4.65 -4.93 -1.95
CA ALA A 165 3.78 -4.24 -2.90
C ALA A 165 4.37 -4.19 -4.31
N LEU A 166 5.68 -4.01 -4.44
CA LEU A 166 6.44 -4.08 -5.69
C LEU A 166 6.68 -5.53 -6.17
N ARG A 167 6.31 -6.54 -5.35
CA ARG A 167 6.52 -7.97 -5.61
C ARG A 167 7.98 -8.32 -5.90
N THR A 168 8.87 -7.78 -5.09
CA THR A 168 10.33 -7.95 -5.22
C THR A 168 10.99 -8.09 -3.85
N SER A 169 12.29 -8.41 -3.82
CA SER A 169 13.09 -8.34 -2.59
C SER A 169 13.42 -6.89 -2.25
N ARG A 170 13.84 -6.62 -1.01
CA ARG A 170 14.20 -5.27 -0.56
C ARG A 170 15.36 -4.67 -1.34
N ASP A 171 16.33 -5.51 -1.69
CA ASP A 171 17.58 -5.07 -2.32
C ASP A 171 17.46 -4.87 -3.82
N ALA A 172 16.49 -5.52 -4.45
CA ALA A 172 16.37 -5.49 -5.92
C ALA A 172 16.05 -4.10 -6.50
N PRO A 173 15.27 -3.21 -5.84
CA PRO A 173 15.02 -1.87 -6.34
C PRO A 173 16.17 -0.89 -6.12
N LEU A 174 17.11 -1.17 -5.22
CA LEU A 174 18.14 -0.21 -4.81
C LEU A 174 19.02 0.22 -5.99
N GLY A 175 19.14 1.53 -6.17
CA GLY A 175 19.93 2.16 -7.24
C GLY A 175 19.37 2.01 -8.66
N ARG A 176 18.18 1.39 -8.84
CA ARG A 176 17.58 1.14 -10.16
C ARG A 176 16.44 2.12 -10.46
N PRO A 177 16.19 2.43 -11.74
CA PRO A 177 15.05 3.27 -12.11
C PRO A 177 13.71 2.64 -11.70
N LEU A 178 12.74 3.47 -11.30
CA LEU A 178 11.39 3.01 -10.95
C LEU A 178 10.69 2.32 -12.14
N GLY A 179 10.96 2.74 -13.37
CA GLY A 179 10.48 2.12 -14.59
C GLY A 179 10.91 0.68 -14.83
N ASP A 180 11.89 0.16 -14.07
CA ASP A 180 12.27 -1.26 -14.12
C ASP A 180 11.23 -2.17 -13.43
N PHE A 181 10.43 -1.61 -12.51
CA PHE A 181 9.43 -2.32 -11.69
C PHE A 181 8.01 -1.98 -12.09
N LEU A 182 7.82 -0.77 -12.60
CA LEU A 182 6.53 -0.24 -13.01
C LEU A 182 6.49 -0.07 -14.53
N ASP A 183 5.37 -0.40 -15.17
CA ASP A 183 5.14 -0.18 -16.61
C ASP A 183 4.11 0.92 -16.89
N GLN A 184 3.30 1.29 -15.88
CA GLN A 184 2.33 2.37 -15.95
C GLN A 184 2.41 3.23 -14.68
N GLY A 185 2.11 4.52 -14.80
CA GLY A 185 2.11 5.48 -13.69
C GLY A 185 3.51 5.94 -13.25
N VAL A 186 4.56 5.57 -13.99
CA VAL A 186 5.95 5.95 -13.68
C VAL A 186 6.15 7.45 -13.85
N GLU A 187 5.66 8.01 -14.97
CA GLU A 187 5.85 9.43 -15.30
C GLU A 187 5.18 10.33 -14.27
N GLU A 188 3.97 9.98 -13.83
CA GLU A 188 3.25 10.71 -12.79
C GLU A 188 3.97 10.64 -11.44
N LEU A 189 4.49 9.46 -11.09
CA LEU A 189 5.23 9.25 -9.85
C LEU A 189 6.56 10.03 -9.87
N GLU A 190 7.34 9.92 -10.93
CA GLU A 190 8.61 10.64 -11.09
C GLU A 190 8.39 12.15 -11.11
N SER A 191 7.35 12.64 -11.78
CA SER A 191 6.98 14.05 -11.77
C SER A 191 6.66 14.56 -10.37
N ALA A 192 5.91 13.78 -9.57
CA ALA A 192 5.61 14.12 -8.18
C ALA A 192 6.87 14.16 -7.31
N LEU A 193 7.76 13.18 -7.46
CA LEU A 193 9.04 13.12 -6.74
C LEU A 193 9.95 14.32 -7.10
N GLN A 194 10.07 14.64 -8.39
CA GLN A 194 10.85 15.78 -8.87
C GLN A 194 10.31 17.11 -8.33
N HIS A 195 8.99 17.29 -8.34
CA HIS A 195 8.34 18.47 -7.78
C HIS A 195 8.70 18.66 -6.29
N VAL A 196 8.59 17.61 -5.50
CA VAL A 196 8.93 17.66 -4.06
C VAL A 196 10.41 17.93 -3.84
N LEU A 197 11.27 17.34 -4.66
CA LEU A 197 12.72 17.56 -4.60
C LEU A 197 13.07 19.03 -4.87
N ALA A 198 12.43 19.63 -5.87
CA ALA A 198 12.70 21.02 -6.30
C ALA A 198 12.06 22.04 -5.35
N GLU A 199 10.79 21.93 -5.08
CA GLU A 199 10.01 22.95 -4.37
C GLU A 199 9.89 22.73 -2.87
N GLY A 200 10.13 21.50 -2.39
CA GLY A 200 10.11 21.17 -0.97
C GLY A 200 8.72 21.05 -0.36
N ALA A 201 7.67 21.46 -1.06
CA ALA A 201 6.30 21.32 -0.61
C ALA A 201 5.71 20.01 -1.16
N PRO A 202 5.31 19.05 -0.30
CA PRO A 202 4.67 17.85 -0.81
C PRO A 202 3.32 18.22 -1.43
N PRO A 203 2.99 17.68 -2.62
CA PRO A 203 1.63 17.79 -3.15
C PRO A 203 0.66 17.10 -2.17
N ALA A 204 -0.62 17.45 -2.25
CA ALA A 204 -1.63 16.71 -1.51
C ALA A 204 -1.53 15.22 -1.86
N PRO A 205 -1.80 14.30 -0.90
CA PRO A 205 -1.78 12.87 -1.17
C PRO A 205 -2.60 12.56 -2.42
N SER A 206 -1.98 11.91 -3.40
CA SER A 206 -2.61 11.58 -4.68
C SER A 206 -2.80 10.07 -4.83
N GLU A 207 -3.81 9.69 -5.60
CA GLU A 207 -4.06 8.30 -5.94
C GLU A 207 -3.46 8.03 -7.32
N LEU A 208 -2.41 7.20 -7.33
CA LEU A 208 -1.69 6.83 -8.54
C LEU A 208 -2.05 5.41 -8.95
N TRP A 209 -2.47 5.22 -10.21
CA TRP A 209 -2.63 3.90 -10.79
C TRP A 209 -1.31 3.46 -11.40
N VAL A 210 -0.76 2.39 -10.88
CA VAL A 210 0.51 1.82 -11.33
C VAL A 210 0.31 0.42 -11.90
N GLY A 211 1.09 0.07 -12.91
CA GLY A 211 1.19 -1.28 -13.45
C GLY A 211 2.48 -1.93 -12.98
N LEU A 212 2.41 -3.17 -12.49
CA LEU A 212 3.59 -3.92 -12.06
C LEU A 212 4.12 -4.78 -13.22
N ARG A 213 5.40 -4.61 -13.59
CA ARG A 213 6.05 -5.42 -14.64
C ARG A 213 6.15 -6.91 -14.28
N THR A 214 6.31 -7.21 -13.00
CA THR A 214 6.53 -8.58 -12.51
C THR A 214 5.30 -9.48 -12.63
N ASP A 215 4.12 -8.94 -12.86
CA ASP A 215 2.84 -9.66 -12.74
C ASP A 215 1.94 -9.53 -13.96
N GLY A 216 2.55 -9.43 -15.15
CA GLY A 216 1.80 -9.40 -16.40
C GLY A 216 0.85 -8.20 -16.54
N GLY A 217 1.19 -7.05 -15.91
CA GLY A 217 0.41 -5.82 -16.00
C GLY A 217 -0.71 -5.69 -14.97
N THR A 218 -0.59 -6.35 -13.82
CA THR A 218 -1.52 -6.10 -12.69
C THR A 218 -1.50 -4.64 -12.31
N ARG A 219 -2.68 -3.99 -12.36
CA ARG A 219 -2.85 -2.60 -11.98
C ARG A 219 -3.22 -2.48 -10.52
N CYS A 220 -2.46 -1.66 -9.81
CA CYS A 220 -2.71 -1.30 -8.41
C CYS A 220 -2.99 0.21 -8.30
N CYS A 221 -3.81 0.58 -7.34
CA CYS A 221 -4.04 1.98 -7.00
C CYS A 221 -3.34 2.28 -5.67
N TRP A 222 -2.34 3.15 -5.69
CA TRP A 222 -1.61 3.53 -4.48
C TRP A 222 -1.91 4.97 -4.10
N ARG A 223 -2.40 5.16 -2.87
CA ARG A 223 -2.52 6.50 -2.28
C ARG A 223 -1.14 6.89 -1.78
N SER A 224 -0.52 7.82 -2.49
CA SER A 224 0.87 8.25 -2.32
C SER A 224 0.97 9.60 -1.64
N GLY A 225 1.92 9.72 -0.71
CA GLY A 225 2.36 10.95 -0.08
C GLY A 225 3.89 11.06 -0.16
N PHE A 226 4.40 12.28 -0.09
CA PHE A 226 5.82 12.55 -0.29
C PHE A 226 6.35 13.46 0.79
N VAL A 227 7.60 13.25 1.22
CA VAL A 227 8.29 14.05 2.21
C VAL A 227 9.69 14.36 1.71
N ARG A 228 10.05 15.65 1.62
CA ARG A 228 11.42 16.05 1.28
C ARG A 228 12.35 15.76 2.45
N LEU A 229 13.48 15.13 2.14
CA LEU A 229 14.54 14.87 3.10
C LEU A 229 15.63 15.94 2.90
N GLY A 230 15.91 16.72 3.94
CA GLY A 230 16.95 17.73 3.95
C GLY A 230 18.10 17.33 4.89
N SER A 231 19.32 17.80 4.61
CA SER A 231 20.45 17.63 5.50
C SER A 231 20.25 18.45 6.78
N PRO A 232 20.37 17.85 7.96
CA PRO A 232 20.30 18.59 9.23
C PRO A 232 21.54 19.43 9.53
N LEU A 233 22.61 19.33 8.70
CA LEU A 233 23.94 19.89 8.99
C LEU A 233 24.26 21.18 8.21
N GLY A 234 23.36 21.67 7.36
CA GLY A 234 23.59 22.85 6.54
C GLY A 234 22.71 24.04 6.95
N GLU A 235 23.24 25.28 6.86
CA GLU A 235 22.44 26.50 7.00
C GLU A 235 21.36 26.60 5.90
N GLU A 236 21.63 26.08 4.69
CA GLU A 236 20.63 25.79 3.66
C GLU A 236 20.47 24.28 3.52
N PRO A 237 19.23 23.74 3.66
CA PRO A 237 19.01 22.28 3.60
C PRO A 237 19.26 21.77 2.18
N VAL A 238 20.41 21.15 1.96
CA VAL A 238 20.66 20.38 0.72
C VAL A 238 19.69 19.21 0.68
N PRO A 239 18.92 19.04 -0.40
CA PRO A 239 18.01 17.91 -0.53
C PRO A 239 18.79 16.61 -0.61
N LEU A 240 18.55 15.72 0.35
CA LEU A 240 19.11 14.37 0.38
C LEU A 240 18.29 13.37 -0.44
N GLY A 241 17.07 13.77 -0.84
CA GLY A 241 16.14 12.92 -1.54
C GLY A 241 14.69 13.14 -1.09
N VAL A 242 13.83 12.21 -1.44
CA VAL A 242 12.40 12.22 -1.12
C VAL A 242 11.99 10.89 -0.48
N GLY A 243 11.26 10.95 0.62
CA GLY A 243 10.51 9.83 1.16
C GLY A 243 9.18 9.70 0.42
N TRP A 244 8.95 8.59 -0.25
CA TRP A 244 7.68 8.21 -0.85
C TRP A 244 6.98 7.21 0.06
N LEU A 245 5.80 7.60 0.56
CA LEU A 245 4.95 6.78 1.41
C LEU A 245 3.69 6.43 0.62
N PHE A 246 3.28 5.16 0.63
CA PHE A 246 2.07 4.76 -0.07
C PHE A 246 1.30 3.63 0.60
N HIS A 247 0.00 3.63 0.38
CA HIS A 247 -0.92 2.54 0.76
C HIS A 247 -1.55 1.96 -0.49
N ASP A 248 -1.63 0.66 -0.57
CA ASP A 248 -2.43 -0.01 -1.57
C ASP A 248 -3.91 0.14 -1.22
N VAL A 249 -4.63 0.88 -2.05
CA VAL A 249 -6.07 1.12 -1.92
C VAL A 249 -6.86 0.51 -3.08
N THR A 250 -6.27 -0.43 -3.81
CA THR A 250 -6.84 -1.05 -5.01
C THR A 250 -8.20 -1.64 -4.73
N ASP A 251 -8.34 -2.48 -3.71
CA ASP A 251 -9.61 -3.11 -3.37
C ASP A 251 -10.69 -2.08 -3.01
N THR A 252 -10.32 -1.05 -2.27
CA THR A 252 -11.23 0.05 -1.91
C THR A 252 -11.69 0.78 -3.17
N LYS A 253 -10.77 1.10 -4.09
CA LYS A 253 -11.12 1.79 -5.33
C LYS A 253 -11.97 0.95 -6.27
N VAL A 254 -11.66 -0.32 -6.39
CA VAL A 254 -12.49 -1.26 -7.18
C VAL A 254 -13.90 -1.36 -6.58
N ALA A 255 -14.01 -1.45 -5.25
CA ALA A 255 -15.31 -1.48 -4.58
C ALA A 255 -16.09 -0.15 -4.73
N GLU A 256 -15.42 1.01 -4.64
CA GLU A 256 -16.02 2.32 -4.89
C GLU A 256 -16.53 2.44 -6.32
N GLN A 257 -15.75 2.01 -7.32
CA GLN A 257 -16.15 2.02 -8.73
C GLN A 257 -17.35 1.10 -8.99
N GLU A 258 -17.35 -0.09 -8.40
CA GLU A 258 -18.48 -1.01 -8.54
C GLU A 258 -19.74 -0.47 -7.84
N ALA A 259 -19.62 0.11 -6.65
CA ALA A 259 -20.71 0.76 -5.96
C ALA A 259 -21.28 1.95 -6.77
N ALA A 260 -20.42 2.77 -7.37
CA ALA A 260 -20.84 3.88 -8.24
C ALA A 260 -21.58 3.36 -9.47
N ARG A 261 -21.08 2.27 -10.09
CA ARG A 261 -21.73 1.62 -11.23
C ARG A 261 -23.11 1.06 -10.88
N LEU A 262 -23.24 0.40 -9.74
CA LEU A 262 -24.53 -0.11 -9.27
C LEU A 262 -25.53 1.02 -8.96
N ARG A 263 -25.08 2.10 -8.33
CA ARG A 263 -25.91 3.30 -8.09
C ARG A 263 -26.38 3.93 -9.40
N PHE A 264 -25.47 4.05 -10.38
CA PHE A 264 -25.84 4.58 -11.70
C PHE A 264 -26.91 3.72 -12.35
N ARG A 265 -26.76 2.39 -12.37
CA ARG A 265 -27.77 1.47 -12.93
C ARG A 265 -29.11 1.56 -12.22
N SER A 266 -29.11 1.60 -10.89
CA SER A 266 -30.32 1.79 -10.10
C SER A 266 -31.05 3.10 -10.42
N ASN A 267 -30.28 4.20 -10.54
CA ASN A 267 -30.84 5.49 -10.92
C ASN A 267 -31.43 5.47 -12.34
N GLN A 268 -30.79 4.79 -13.29
CA GLN A 268 -31.34 4.66 -14.65
C GLN A 268 -32.66 3.88 -14.65
N LEU A 269 -32.74 2.78 -13.91
CA LEU A 269 -33.99 2.02 -13.78
C LEU A 269 -35.10 2.83 -13.08
N HIS A 270 -34.74 3.64 -12.08
CA HIS A 270 -35.72 4.53 -11.44
C HIS A 270 -36.24 5.58 -12.42
N ARG A 271 -35.35 6.23 -13.17
CA ARG A 271 -35.74 7.21 -14.20
C ARG A 271 -36.60 6.56 -15.31
N ALA A 272 -36.22 5.35 -15.73
CA ALA A 272 -37.01 4.59 -16.68
C ALA A 272 -38.42 4.33 -16.13
N ALA A 273 -38.55 3.93 -14.86
CA ALA A 273 -39.86 3.66 -14.26
C ALA A 273 -40.76 4.91 -14.23
N LEU A 274 -40.19 6.10 -13.96
CA LEU A 274 -40.92 7.36 -14.03
C LEU A 274 -41.37 7.69 -15.45
N ALA A 275 -40.49 7.52 -16.46
CA ALA A 275 -40.84 7.78 -17.84
C ALA A 275 -41.86 6.79 -18.38
N VAL A 276 -41.78 5.52 -18.00
CA VAL A 276 -42.74 4.47 -18.39
C VAL A 276 -44.14 4.73 -17.83
N ALA A 277 -44.26 5.41 -16.69
CA ALA A 277 -45.57 5.77 -16.11
C ALA A 277 -46.38 6.73 -17.00
N GLU A 278 -45.71 7.44 -17.92
CA GLU A 278 -46.33 8.37 -18.87
C GLU A 278 -46.58 7.72 -20.27
N CYS A 279 -46.12 6.49 -20.48
CA CYS A 279 -46.31 5.78 -21.75
C CYS A 279 -47.70 5.14 -21.82
N GLU A 280 -48.42 5.37 -22.89
CA GLU A 280 -49.74 4.76 -23.12
C GLU A 280 -49.61 3.36 -23.77
N GLU A 281 -48.63 3.19 -24.65
CA GLU A 281 -48.43 1.96 -25.41
C GLU A 281 -47.43 1.00 -24.74
N PRO A 282 -47.80 -0.28 -24.57
CA PRO A 282 -46.95 -1.29 -23.94
C PRO A 282 -45.57 -1.45 -24.56
N LEU A 283 -45.46 -1.34 -25.89
CA LEU A 283 -44.19 -1.45 -26.61
C LEU A 283 -43.33 -0.22 -26.41
N GLU A 284 -43.93 0.97 -26.36
CA GLU A 284 -43.22 2.20 -26.03
C GLU A 284 -42.65 2.15 -24.60
N ALA A 285 -43.47 1.72 -23.63
CA ALA A 285 -43.01 1.49 -22.26
C ALA A 285 -41.82 0.47 -22.18
N ALA A 286 -41.90 -0.59 -22.93
CA ALA A 286 -40.82 -1.60 -23.02
C ALA A 286 -39.54 -1.02 -23.62
N THR A 287 -39.61 -0.26 -24.71
CA THR A 287 -38.43 0.37 -25.33
C THR A 287 -37.83 1.47 -24.45
N CYS A 288 -38.65 2.19 -23.69
CA CYS A 288 -38.20 3.17 -22.74
C CYS A 288 -37.29 2.53 -21.66
N TYR A 289 -37.66 1.39 -21.09
CA TYR A 289 -36.77 0.65 -20.15
C TYR A 289 -35.47 0.23 -20.80
N VAL A 290 -35.50 -0.22 -22.06
CA VAL A 290 -34.30 -0.61 -22.80
C VAL A 290 -33.38 0.58 -23.00
N ASP A 291 -33.89 1.74 -23.41
CA ASP A 291 -33.12 2.94 -23.71
C ASP A 291 -32.37 3.46 -22.47
N PHE A 292 -33.07 3.58 -21.33
CA PHE A 292 -32.44 3.98 -20.10
C PHE A 292 -31.37 2.99 -19.65
N SER A 293 -31.54 1.69 -19.92
CA SER A 293 -30.57 0.66 -19.55
C SER A 293 -29.37 0.57 -20.50
N LEU A 294 -29.47 1.07 -21.72
CA LEU A 294 -28.33 1.09 -22.67
C LEU A 294 -27.20 1.99 -22.19
N ALA A 295 -27.52 3.10 -21.51
CA ALA A 295 -26.53 4.07 -21.07
C ALA A 295 -25.43 3.42 -20.19
N GLY A 296 -24.20 3.40 -20.69
CA GLY A 296 -23.06 2.81 -19.99
C GLY A 296 -23.07 1.27 -19.94
N PHE A 297 -24.09 0.60 -20.51
CA PHE A 297 -24.25 -0.84 -20.43
C PHE A 297 -23.95 -1.58 -21.74
N ALA A 298 -24.56 -1.13 -22.85
CA ALA A 298 -24.38 -1.75 -24.18
C ALA A 298 -24.50 -0.69 -25.29
N GLU A 299 -23.98 -0.99 -26.48
CA GLU A 299 -24.15 -0.15 -27.68
C GLU A 299 -25.46 -0.43 -28.39
N HIS A 300 -25.86 -1.69 -28.42
CA HIS A 300 -27.10 -2.09 -29.11
C HIS A 300 -27.98 -2.96 -28.22
N ALA A 301 -29.28 -2.88 -28.50
CA ALA A 301 -30.27 -3.78 -27.94
C ALA A 301 -31.25 -4.25 -29.02
N LEU A 302 -31.70 -5.51 -28.88
CA LEU A 302 -32.69 -6.13 -29.74
C LEU A 302 -33.78 -6.72 -28.86
N LEU A 303 -35.03 -6.36 -29.16
CA LEU A 303 -36.20 -6.86 -28.46
C LEU A 303 -36.98 -7.80 -29.42
N ASP A 304 -36.88 -9.09 -29.16
CA ASP A 304 -37.57 -10.11 -29.95
C ASP A 304 -38.68 -10.72 -29.10
N VAL A 305 -39.93 -10.67 -29.59
CA VAL A 305 -41.10 -11.21 -28.91
C VAL A 305 -41.59 -12.47 -29.62
N LEU A 306 -42.18 -13.38 -28.86
CA LEU A 306 -42.84 -14.56 -29.45
C LEU A 306 -44.09 -14.15 -30.17
N ALA A 307 -44.24 -14.61 -31.43
CA ALA A 307 -45.47 -14.46 -32.20
C ALA A 307 -46.66 -15.16 -31.49
N PRO A 308 -47.90 -14.80 -31.81
CA PRO A 308 -49.10 -15.43 -31.21
C PRO A 308 -49.14 -16.97 -31.33
N ASP A 309 -48.49 -17.52 -32.36
CA ASP A 309 -48.36 -18.97 -32.57
C ASP A 309 -47.39 -19.64 -31.56
N GLY A 310 -46.65 -18.85 -30.78
CA GLY A 310 -45.67 -19.34 -29.76
C GLY A 310 -44.44 -20.01 -30.38
N ALA A 311 -44.31 -20.09 -31.69
CA ALA A 311 -43.29 -20.87 -32.40
C ALA A 311 -42.15 -19.99 -32.99
N ARG A 312 -42.44 -18.71 -33.25
CA ARG A 312 -41.51 -17.81 -33.95
C ARG A 312 -41.22 -16.56 -33.14
N LEU A 313 -39.97 -16.08 -33.25
CA LEU A 313 -39.59 -14.78 -32.74
C LEU A 313 -39.78 -13.70 -33.80
N VAL A 314 -40.29 -12.54 -33.35
CA VAL A 314 -40.49 -11.34 -34.15
C VAL A 314 -39.76 -10.20 -33.48
N ARG A 315 -38.89 -9.52 -34.22
CA ARG A 315 -38.20 -8.33 -33.73
C ARG A 315 -39.19 -7.19 -33.64
N ALA A 316 -39.55 -6.85 -32.39
CA ALA A 316 -40.52 -5.81 -32.08
C ALA A 316 -39.85 -4.45 -31.97
N ALA A 317 -38.58 -4.41 -31.50
CA ALA A 317 -37.79 -3.17 -31.42
C ALA A 317 -36.30 -3.47 -31.55
N ALA A 318 -35.56 -2.47 -32.03
CA ALA A 318 -34.08 -2.55 -32.13
C ALA A 318 -33.45 -1.17 -32.09
N THR A 319 -32.21 -1.10 -31.65
CA THR A 319 -31.34 0.06 -31.89
C THR A 319 -30.88 0.09 -33.34
N PRO A 320 -30.50 1.27 -33.89
CA PRO A 320 -29.92 1.38 -35.23
C PRO A 320 -28.66 0.53 -35.39
N SER A 321 -28.50 -0.11 -36.53
CA SER A 321 -27.33 -0.97 -36.82
C SER A 321 -26.05 -0.17 -37.10
N GLY A 322 -26.17 1.09 -37.53
CA GLY A 322 -25.02 1.91 -37.99
C GLY A 322 -24.41 2.81 -36.92
N GLY A 323 -24.87 2.75 -35.67
CA GLY A 323 -24.35 3.58 -34.59
C GLY A 323 -25.20 3.55 -33.33
N ALA A 324 -24.73 4.25 -32.29
CA ALA A 324 -25.50 4.40 -31.07
C ALA A 324 -26.80 5.19 -31.31
N GLY A 325 -27.91 4.69 -30.79
CA GLY A 325 -29.22 5.32 -30.93
C GLY A 325 -30.27 4.64 -30.06
N PRO A 326 -31.48 5.23 -29.97
CA PRO A 326 -32.55 4.66 -29.16
C PRO A 326 -33.06 3.34 -29.74
N CYS A 327 -33.60 2.51 -28.85
CA CYS A 327 -34.31 1.27 -29.26
C CYS A 327 -35.71 1.64 -29.73
N LEU A 328 -35.90 1.66 -31.03
CA LEU A 328 -37.16 2.07 -31.62
C LEU A 328 -38.04 0.86 -31.99
N PRO A 329 -39.35 1.01 -31.86
CA PRO A 329 -40.30 0.01 -32.37
C PRO A 329 -40.11 -0.26 -33.88
N VAL A 330 -40.19 -1.51 -34.28
CA VAL A 330 -40.16 -1.94 -35.69
C VAL A 330 -41.58 -2.10 -36.16
N SER A 331 -42.00 -1.25 -37.12
CA SER A 331 -43.37 -1.26 -37.65
C SER A 331 -43.73 -2.64 -38.24
N GLY A 332 -44.81 -3.24 -37.75
CA GLY A 332 -45.26 -4.56 -38.16
C GLY A 332 -44.43 -5.73 -37.70
N GLY A 333 -43.31 -5.47 -37.02
CA GLY A 333 -42.35 -6.48 -36.56
C GLY A 333 -41.64 -7.22 -37.73
N ILE A 334 -40.43 -7.68 -37.49
CA ILE A 334 -39.65 -8.45 -38.46
C ILE A 334 -39.51 -9.91 -37.97
N PRO A 335 -40.06 -10.93 -38.67
CA PRO A 335 -39.84 -12.31 -38.30
C PRO A 335 -38.34 -12.66 -38.29
N VAL A 336 -37.86 -13.17 -37.17
CA VAL A 336 -36.42 -13.52 -36.98
C VAL A 336 -36.31 -15.05 -36.95
N ARG A 337 -35.44 -15.60 -37.82
CA ARG A 337 -35.05 -17.01 -37.74
C ARG A 337 -33.61 -17.10 -37.28
N TYR A 338 -33.43 -17.60 -36.09
CA TYR A 338 -32.12 -17.89 -35.53
C TYR A 338 -31.69 -19.32 -35.83
N GLY A 339 -30.42 -19.53 -36.10
CA GLY A 339 -29.86 -20.87 -36.27
C GLY A 339 -29.88 -21.65 -34.94
N GLU A 340 -29.80 -22.96 -35.08
CA GLU A 340 -29.70 -23.86 -33.92
C GLU A 340 -28.50 -23.46 -33.03
N GLY A 341 -28.69 -23.50 -31.71
CA GLY A 341 -27.66 -23.09 -30.77
C GLY A 341 -27.45 -21.57 -30.60
N HIS A 342 -28.28 -20.74 -31.23
CA HIS A 342 -28.21 -19.28 -31.06
C HIS A 342 -28.45 -18.89 -29.60
N PRO A 343 -27.68 -17.93 -29.03
CA PRO A 343 -27.81 -17.53 -27.62
C PRO A 343 -29.21 -17.10 -27.20
N ALA A 344 -29.96 -16.45 -28.07
CA ALA A 344 -31.34 -16.07 -27.81
C ALA A 344 -32.25 -17.30 -27.60
N LEU A 345 -32.13 -18.33 -28.46
CA LEU A 345 -32.88 -19.58 -28.32
C LEU A 345 -32.48 -20.36 -27.08
N GLN A 346 -31.18 -20.34 -26.75
CA GLN A 346 -30.70 -20.95 -25.51
C GLN A 346 -31.26 -20.24 -24.28
N ALA A 347 -31.36 -18.90 -24.27
CA ALA A 347 -31.96 -18.13 -23.19
C ALA A 347 -33.42 -18.51 -22.97
N VAL A 348 -34.20 -18.64 -24.06
CA VAL A 348 -35.58 -19.10 -24.02
C VAL A 348 -35.70 -20.53 -23.47
N ALA A 349 -34.87 -21.45 -23.96
CA ALA A 349 -34.88 -22.85 -23.54
C ALA A 349 -34.46 -23.05 -22.07
N ARG A 350 -33.46 -22.29 -21.63
CA ARG A 350 -32.93 -22.37 -20.25
C ARG A 350 -33.69 -21.52 -19.24
N THR A 351 -34.63 -20.69 -19.70
CA THR A 351 -35.36 -19.71 -18.89
C THR A 351 -34.47 -18.78 -18.06
N GLY A 352 -33.30 -18.41 -18.59
CA GLY A 352 -32.32 -17.58 -17.93
C GLY A 352 -31.53 -16.74 -18.94
N SER A 353 -30.46 -16.07 -18.45
CA SER A 353 -29.58 -15.31 -19.34
C SER A 353 -28.47 -16.18 -19.95
N VAL A 354 -28.06 -15.84 -21.17
CA VAL A 354 -26.99 -16.51 -21.92
C VAL A 354 -26.02 -15.45 -22.44
N ARG A 355 -24.73 -15.62 -22.12
CA ARG A 355 -23.63 -14.77 -22.60
C ARG A 355 -22.94 -15.44 -23.77
N ALA A 356 -22.60 -14.65 -24.79
CA ALA A 356 -21.80 -15.07 -25.93
C ALA A 356 -20.68 -14.07 -26.19
N GLY A 357 -19.51 -14.54 -26.58
CA GLY A 357 -18.37 -13.70 -26.90
C GLY A 357 -17.61 -14.28 -28.08
N PHE A 358 -17.09 -13.41 -28.94
CA PHE A 358 -16.16 -13.79 -29.99
C PHE A 358 -14.77 -13.98 -29.42
N GLY A 359 -14.08 -15.03 -29.77
CA GLY A 359 -12.65 -15.18 -29.48
C GLY A 359 -12.25 -15.54 -28.05
N ALA A 360 -13.18 -16.00 -27.19
CA ALA A 360 -12.83 -16.47 -25.85
C ALA A 360 -11.77 -17.62 -25.82
N ALA A 361 -11.38 -18.14 -26.98
CA ALA A 361 -10.43 -19.24 -27.15
C ALA A 361 -9.33 -18.97 -28.20
N ALA A 362 -9.24 -17.76 -28.78
CA ALA A 362 -8.28 -17.47 -29.85
C ALA A 362 -7.06 -16.71 -29.31
N ALA A 363 -5.86 -17.22 -29.60
CA ALA A 363 -4.57 -16.66 -29.20
C ALA A 363 -4.11 -15.47 -30.06
N GLU A 364 -4.82 -15.14 -31.15
CA GLU A 364 -4.48 -14.05 -32.07
C GLU A 364 -5.59 -13.00 -32.18
N PRO A 365 -5.23 -11.71 -32.38
CA PRO A 365 -6.22 -10.66 -32.59
C PRO A 365 -7.01 -10.94 -33.89
N ALA A 366 -8.32 -11.14 -33.74
CA ALA A 366 -9.22 -11.44 -34.86
C ALA A 366 -9.30 -10.28 -35.82
N SER A 367 -9.35 -10.59 -37.12
CA SER A 367 -9.63 -9.58 -38.14
C SER A 367 -11.05 -9.04 -38.03
N ARG A 368 -11.25 -7.75 -38.41
CA ARG A 368 -12.58 -7.12 -38.40
C ARG A 368 -13.59 -7.95 -39.20
N ALA A 369 -13.18 -8.51 -40.34
CA ALA A 369 -14.03 -9.36 -41.18
C ALA A 369 -14.54 -10.63 -40.49
N GLN A 370 -13.72 -11.22 -39.61
CA GLN A 370 -14.13 -12.39 -38.82
C GLN A 370 -15.14 -12.01 -37.73
N VAL A 371 -14.96 -10.85 -37.08
CA VAL A 371 -15.92 -10.30 -36.10
C VAL A 371 -17.27 -10.03 -36.79
N ASP A 372 -17.25 -9.34 -37.92
CA ASP A 372 -18.48 -8.99 -38.68
C ASP A 372 -19.19 -10.25 -39.20
N SER A 373 -18.46 -11.24 -39.68
CA SER A 373 -19.03 -12.55 -40.09
C SER A 373 -19.67 -13.28 -38.91
N TRP A 374 -19.06 -13.26 -37.74
CA TRP A 374 -19.60 -13.87 -36.51
C TRP A 374 -20.88 -13.17 -36.04
N ALA A 375 -20.89 -11.82 -36.10
CA ALA A 375 -22.05 -11.01 -35.75
C ALA A 375 -23.21 -11.25 -36.78
N ALA A 376 -22.90 -11.21 -38.07
CA ALA A 376 -23.88 -11.44 -39.16
C ALA A 376 -24.53 -12.83 -39.07
N ALA A 377 -23.76 -13.89 -38.76
CA ALA A 377 -24.29 -15.23 -38.52
C ALA A 377 -25.31 -15.27 -37.37
N ARG A 378 -25.26 -14.33 -36.46
CA ARG A 378 -26.20 -14.17 -35.35
C ARG A 378 -27.27 -13.10 -35.58
N ARG A 379 -27.29 -12.48 -36.75
CA ARG A 379 -28.15 -11.35 -37.08
C ARG A 379 -27.99 -10.19 -36.09
N TRP A 380 -26.77 -9.97 -35.65
CA TRP A 380 -26.34 -8.86 -34.81
C TRP A 380 -25.66 -7.77 -35.64
N PRO A 381 -25.68 -6.51 -35.21
CA PRO A 381 -24.96 -5.44 -35.87
C PRO A 381 -23.46 -5.72 -36.01
N ASP A 382 -22.89 -5.20 -37.12
CA ASP A 382 -21.45 -5.31 -37.39
C ASP A 382 -20.60 -4.74 -36.23
N GLY A 383 -19.41 -5.29 -36.03
CA GLY A 383 -18.53 -4.89 -34.92
C GLY A 383 -18.92 -5.44 -33.55
N THR A 384 -20.02 -6.18 -33.46
CA THR A 384 -20.41 -6.83 -32.19
C THR A 384 -19.47 -7.96 -31.84
N VAL A 385 -18.92 -7.92 -30.63
CA VAL A 385 -17.98 -8.92 -30.07
C VAL A 385 -18.60 -9.68 -28.89
N HIS A 386 -19.51 -9.04 -28.15
CA HIS A 386 -20.14 -9.66 -26.98
C HIS A 386 -21.66 -9.48 -27.03
N GLY A 387 -22.37 -10.54 -26.72
CA GLY A 387 -23.81 -10.56 -26.60
C GLY A 387 -24.26 -11.12 -25.25
N LEU A 388 -25.36 -10.58 -24.74
CA LEU A 388 -26.06 -11.05 -23.55
C LEU A 388 -27.54 -11.12 -23.85
N CYS A 389 -28.10 -12.33 -23.89
CA CYS A 389 -29.50 -12.59 -24.13
C CYS A 389 -30.22 -12.91 -22.82
N ALA A 390 -31.24 -12.16 -22.45
CA ALA A 390 -32.06 -12.36 -21.26
C ALA A 390 -33.49 -12.69 -21.67
N VAL A 391 -34.07 -13.75 -21.09
CA VAL A 391 -35.44 -14.17 -21.42
C VAL A 391 -36.46 -13.20 -20.83
N LEU A 392 -37.47 -12.86 -21.60
CA LEU A 392 -38.62 -12.07 -21.17
C LEU A 392 -39.70 -13.02 -20.63
N ARG A 393 -39.89 -12.97 -19.31
CA ARG A 393 -40.91 -13.80 -18.65
C ARG A 393 -41.85 -12.95 -17.79
N SER A 394 -43.14 -13.21 -17.92
CA SER A 394 -44.18 -12.69 -17.07
C SER A 394 -45.21 -13.75 -16.75
N ARG A 395 -45.67 -13.82 -15.49
CA ARG A 395 -46.73 -14.73 -15.02
C ARG A 395 -46.49 -16.19 -15.43
N GLY A 396 -45.25 -16.66 -15.36
CA GLY A 396 -44.86 -18.04 -15.70
C GLY A 396 -44.72 -18.30 -17.22
N ARG A 397 -45.03 -17.33 -18.10
CA ARG A 397 -44.92 -17.46 -19.54
C ARG A 397 -43.69 -16.79 -20.10
N THR A 398 -43.10 -17.36 -21.12
CA THR A 398 -42.06 -16.73 -21.92
C THR A 398 -42.71 -15.86 -23.00
N LEU A 399 -42.33 -14.58 -23.05
CA LEU A 399 -42.83 -13.59 -24.00
C LEU A 399 -41.82 -13.30 -25.10
N GLY A 400 -40.55 -13.63 -24.92
CA GLY A 400 -39.50 -13.35 -25.90
C GLY A 400 -38.11 -13.31 -25.28
N VAL A 401 -37.22 -12.55 -25.89
CA VAL A 401 -35.83 -12.36 -25.44
C VAL A 401 -35.38 -10.92 -25.69
N LEU A 402 -34.68 -10.38 -24.73
CA LEU A 402 -33.98 -9.11 -24.83
C LEU A 402 -32.47 -9.39 -24.97
N THR A 403 -31.87 -8.85 -26.03
CA THR A 403 -30.44 -9.03 -26.31
C THR A 403 -29.71 -7.69 -26.21
N PHE A 404 -28.65 -7.64 -25.41
CA PHE A 404 -27.70 -6.53 -25.31
C PHE A 404 -26.39 -6.89 -25.97
N LEU A 405 -25.79 -5.94 -26.71
CA LEU A 405 -24.62 -6.20 -27.55
C LEU A 405 -23.54 -5.14 -27.28
N ARG A 406 -22.27 -5.61 -27.27
CA ARG A 406 -21.08 -4.77 -27.09
C ARG A 406 -20.07 -4.99 -28.20
N GLY A 407 -19.41 -3.90 -28.61
CA GLY A 407 -18.26 -3.94 -29.51
C GLY A 407 -16.94 -4.24 -28.75
N ALA A 408 -15.84 -4.29 -29.53
CA ALA A 408 -14.51 -4.63 -29.04
C ALA A 408 -13.93 -3.64 -28.00
N GLY A 409 -14.41 -2.40 -27.99
CA GLY A 409 -13.96 -1.38 -27.01
C GLY A 409 -14.47 -1.57 -25.59
N ARG A 410 -15.34 -2.58 -25.35
CA ARG A 410 -15.90 -2.87 -24.04
C ARG A 410 -15.52 -4.27 -23.55
N ARG A 411 -15.44 -4.40 -22.23
CA ARG A 411 -15.22 -5.70 -21.58
C ARG A 411 -16.40 -6.66 -21.84
N PRO A 412 -16.16 -7.98 -21.83
CA PRO A 412 -17.21 -8.98 -21.86
C PRO A 412 -18.25 -8.76 -20.77
N PHE A 413 -19.49 -9.22 -21.02
CA PHE A 413 -20.52 -9.23 -19.98
C PHE A 413 -20.15 -10.18 -18.85
N ASP A 414 -20.17 -9.70 -17.62
CA ASP A 414 -19.93 -10.48 -16.41
C ASP A 414 -21.24 -10.99 -15.76
N ARG A 415 -21.14 -11.58 -14.58
CA ARG A 415 -22.29 -12.07 -13.83
C ARG A 415 -23.20 -10.95 -13.32
N ALA A 416 -22.62 -9.82 -12.91
CA ALA A 416 -23.38 -8.65 -12.46
C ALA A 416 -24.11 -7.98 -13.62
N ASP A 417 -23.51 -7.99 -14.83
CA ASP A 417 -24.17 -7.55 -16.05
C ASP A 417 -25.37 -8.43 -16.41
N ALA A 418 -25.24 -9.76 -16.24
CA ALA A 418 -26.33 -10.69 -16.49
C ALA A 418 -27.51 -10.45 -15.53
N ALA A 419 -27.24 -10.26 -14.23
CA ALA A 419 -28.28 -9.95 -13.26
C ALA A 419 -29.01 -8.63 -13.58
N PHE A 420 -28.26 -7.59 -14.00
CA PHE A 420 -28.88 -6.34 -14.44
C PHE A 420 -29.76 -6.51 -15.69
N ALA A 421 -29.30 -7.26 -16.71
CA ALA A 421 -30.07 -7.53 -17.89
C ALA A 421 -31.35 -8.33 -17.59
N GLU A 422 -31.30 -9.26 -16.63
CA GLU A 422 -32.46 -10.01 -16.15
C GLU A 422 -33.46 -9.09 -15.44
N ASP A 423 -33.00 -8.13 -14.61
CA ASP A 423 -33.89 -7.15 -13.96
C ASP A 423 -34.59 -6.24 -15.01
N VAL A 424 -33.85 -5.77 -16.02
CA VAL A 424 -34.43 -5.05 -17.18
C VAL A 424 -35.45 -5.91 -17.92
N ALA A 425 -35.09 -7.14 -18.23
CA ALA A 425 -35.94 -8.06 -18.96
C ALA A 425 -37.26 -8.35 -18.23
N LEU A 426 -37.22 -8.47 -16.89
CA LEU A 426 -38.46 -8.63 -16.10
C LEU A 426 -39.36 -7.40 -16.19
N ARG A 427 -38.84 -6.17 -16.18
CA ARG A 427 -39.63 -4.94 -16.33
C ARG A 427 -40.20 -4.79 -17.74
N VAL A 428 -39.39 -5.04 -18.75
CA VAL A 428 -39.80 -5.07 -20.15
C VAL A 428 -40.93 -6.10 -20.38
N ALA A 429 -40.75 -7.30 -19.81
CA ALA A 429 -41.76 -8.35 -19.91
C ALA A 429 -43.08 -7.95 -19.22
N ALA A 430 -43.03 -7.26 -18.09
CA ALA A 430 -44.22 -6.76 -17.41
C ALA A 430 -44.97 -5.73 -18.25
N CYS A 431 -44.29 -4.79 -18.93
CA CYS A 431 -44.89 -3.85 -19.87
C CYS A 431 -45.59 -4.58 -21.04
N LEU A 432 -44.90 -5.53 -21.65
CA LEU A 432 -45.45 -6.28 -22.79
C LEU A 432 -46.65 -7.17 -22.41
N ASP A 433 -46.72 -7.68 -21.18
CA ASP A 433 -47.84 -8.52 -20.70
C ASP A 433 -49.12 -7.71 -20.43
N LEU A 434 -49.02 -6.38 -20.35
CA LEU A 434 -50.14 -5.46 -20.25
C LEU A 434 -50.83 -5.19 -21.62
N ALA A 435 -50.17 -5.56 -22.72
CA ALA A 435 -50.76 -5.39 -24.05
C ALA A 435 -52.12 -6.14 -24.16
N PRO A 436 -53.15 -5.51 -24.76
CA PRO A 436 -54.41 -6.22 -25.05
C PRO A 436 -54.09 -7.45 -25.90
N ARG A 437 -54.62 -8.57 -25.49
CA ARG A 437 -54.52 -9.80 -26.30
C ARG A 437 -55.52 -9.67 -27.44
N ALA A 438 -55.04 -9.54 -28.67
CA ALA A 438 -55.83 -9.65 -29.85
C ALA A 438 -56.26 -11.11 -30.12
#